data_e881e0675c21dd3a98506b26d5ef92e6
#
_entry.id   e881e0675c21dd3a98506b26d5ef92e6
#
_cell.length_a   1.000
_cell.length_b   1.000
_cell.length_c   1.000
_cell.angle_alpha   90.00
_cell.angle_beta   90.00
_cell.angle_gamma   90.00
#
_symmetry.space_group_name_H-M   'P 1'
#
loop_
_entity.id
_entity.type
_entity.pdbx_description
1 polymer ?
#
loop_
_entity_poly.entity_id
_entity_poly.type
_entity_poly.pdbx_seq_one_letter_code
_entity_poly.pdbx_strand_id
1 'polypeptide(L)'
;MKKIAVITGASSGMGKRFAETVDRYGTFDEVWVIARHEAQLEALRATVPFSVRVLALDLTDRGSFDVYAAALAETPVEVGLLMNCSGYGKFSAVLDTPLAVNLNMTDLNCQAVVAMCQITAPYMPRGSQIINIASVAAFQPIPYIDIYGATKAFVLSFSRALNRELKSRGIGVMAVCPFWTKTAFFDRAIKSDETPIVKKYAAMYDPDNIVARTWRDAKRGKDVCKYGFVARVQAGLTKLLPHSVVMDVWMKQQDLH
;
A
#
# COMPACT_ATOMS: atom_id res chain seq x y z
N MET A 1 -16.29 -6.01 -22.77
CA MET A 1 -15.82 -5.02 -21.76
C MET A 1 -14.30 -5.04 -21.76
N LYS A 2 -13.63 -3.88 -21.54
CA LYS A 2 -12.17 -3.83 -21.39
C LYS A 2 -11.76 -4.41 -20.04
N LYS A 3 -10.74 -5.26 -20.03
CA LYS A 3 -10.12 -5.72 -18.79
C LYS A 3 -9.08 -4.71 -18.33
N ILE A 4 -9.27 -4.13 -17.15
CA ILE A 4 -8.37 -3.09 -16.64
C ILE A 4 -7.66 -3.51 -15.34
N ALA A 5 -6.51 -2.85 -15.09
CA ALA A 5 -5.88 -2.79 -13.77
C ALA A 5 -6.01 -1.36 -13.23
N VAL A 6 -6.26 -1.23 -11.94
CA VAL A 6 -6.32 0.06 -11.23
C VAL A 6 -5.21 0.10 -10.19
N ILE A 7 -4.35 1.13 -10.23
CA ILE A 7 -3.18 1.25 -9.34
C ILE A 7 -3.16 2.64 -8.73
N THR A 8 -3.34 2.72 -7.41
CA THR A 8 -3.22 3.99 -6.68
C THR A 8 -1.78 4.25 -6.24
N GLY A 9 -1.41 5.52 -6.04
CA GLY A 9 -0.05 5.90 -5.66
C GLY A 9 0.99 5.67 -6.75
N ALA A 10 0.56 5.63 -8.02
CA ALA A 10 1.40 5.27 -9.16
C ALA A 10 2.42 6.34 -9.57
N SER A 11 2.40 7.53 -8.96
CA SER A 11 3.33 8.63 -9.30
C SER A 11 4.76 8.40 -8.81
N SER A 12 4.98 7.54 -7.81
CA SER A 12 6.31 7.33 -7.22
C SER A 12 6.45 5.99 -6.50
N GLY A 13 7.67 5.67 -6.06
CA GLY A 13 7.98 4.56 -5.17
C GLY A 13 7.46 3.20 -5.66
N MET A 14 6.90 2.40 -4.75
CA MET A 14 6.40 1.07 -5.09
C MET A 14 5.21 1.10 -6.05
N GLY A 15 4.29 2.07 -5.91
CA GLY A 15 3.12 2.18 -6.80
C GLY A 15 3.54 2.37 -8.26
N LYS A 16 4.54 3.24 -8.51
CA LYS A 16 5.13 3.41 -9.84
C LYS A 16 5.75 2.11 -10.37
N ARG A 17 6.55 1.42 -9.54
CA ARG A 17 7.18 0.14 -9.95
C ARG A 17 6.15 -0.96 -10.23
N PHE A 18 5.07 -1.01 -9.47
CA PHE A 18 3.96 -1.92 -9.76
C PHE A 18 3.28 -1.55 -11.09
N ALA A 19 3.03 -0.28 -11.35
CA ALA A 19 2.45 0.15 -12.62
C ALA A 19 3.37 -0.19 -13.80
N GLU A 20 4.67 0.07 -13.71
CA GLU A 20 5.65 -0.25 -14.75
C GLU A 20 5.79 -1.75 -15.06
N THR A 21 5.35 -2.62 -14.17
CA THR A 21 5.56 -4.07 -14.27
C THR A 21 4.26 -4.88 -14.20
N VAL A 22 3.11 -4.24 -14.34
CA VAL A 22 1.80 -4.89 -14.21
C VAL A 22 1.56 -5.96 -15.28
N ASP A 23 2.18 -5.84 -16.44
CA ASP A 23 2.21 -6.82 -17.52
C ASP A 23 2.82 -8.16 -17.10
N ARG A 24 3.74 -8.16 -16.13
CA ARG A 24 4.29 -9.39 -15.51
C ARG A 24 3.26 -10.15 -14.70
N TYR A 25 2.24 -9.47 -14.21
CA TYR A 25 1.13 -10.10 -13.47
C TYR A 25 0.08 -10.69 -14.42
N GLY A 26 -0.36 -9.91 -15.40
CA GLY A 26 -1.39 -10.32 -16.34
C GLY A 26 -1.54 -9.34 -17.49
N THR A 27 -2.39 -9.69 -18.45
CA THR A 27 -2.70 -8.84 -19.60
C THR A 27 -3.93 -8.00 -19.27
N PHE A 28 -3.82 -6.70 -19.55
CA PHE A 28 -4.87 -5.71 -19.38
C PHE A 28 -4.98 -4.86 -20.65
N ASP A 29 -6.19 -4.51 -21.04
CA ASP A 29 -6.42 -3.63 -22.19
C ASP A 29 -6.03 -2.18 -21.85
N GLU A 30 -6.14 -1.80 -20.58
CA GLU A 30 -5.78 -0.47 -20.08
C GLU A 30 -5.41 -0.52 -18.61
N VAL A 31 -4.48 0.33 -18.18
CA VAL A 31 -4.08 0.49 -16.77
C VAL A 31 -4.48 1.88 -16.29
N TRP A 32 -5.35 1.94 -15.28
CA TRP A 32 -5.76 3.19 -14.66
C TRP A 32 -4.81 3.52 -13.51
N VAL A 33 -4.13 4.66 -13.61
CA VAL A 33 -3.16 5.11 -12.61
C VAL A 33 -3.69 6.33 -11.87
N ILE A 34 -3.68 6.24 -10.54
CA ILE A 34 -4.29 7.25 -9.65
C ILE A 34 -3.22 7.83 -8.73
N ALA A 35 -3.05 9.14 -8.76
CA ALA A 35 -2.28 9.93 -7.79
C ALA A 35 -2.60 11.43 -7.96
N ARG A 36 -2.11 12.27 -7.05
CA ARG A 36 -2.38 13.72 -7.06
C ARG A 36 -1.63 14.48 -8.15
N HIS A 37 -0.44 14.03 -8.50
CA HIS A 37 0.47 14.74 -9.41
C HIS A 37 0.32 14.23 -10.84
N GLU A 38 -0.51 14.89 -11.64
CA GLU A 38 -0.82 14.52 -13.02
C GLU A 38 0.44 14.39 -13.89
N ALA A 39 1.33 15.36 -13.82
CA ALA A 39 2.56 15.37 -14.61
C ALA A 39 3.43 14.11 -14.42
N GLN A 40 3.48 13.57 -13.19
CA GLN A 40 4.21 12.34 -12.88
C GLN A 40 3.51 11.10 -13.44
N LEU A 41 2.18 11.09 -13.48
CA LEU A 41 1.38 10.02 -14.06
C LEU A 41 1.50 10.04 -15.61
N GLU A 42 1.51 11.22 -16.21
CA GLU A 42 1.73 11.37 -17.64
C GLU A 42 3.16 10.94 -18.06
N ALA A 43 4.16 11.28 -17.25
CA ALA A 43 5.52 10.79 -17.44
C ALA A 43 5.59 9.25 -17.36
N LEU A 44 4.86 8.63 -16.43
CA LEU A 44 4.74 7.17 -16.36
C LEU A 44 4.09 6.62 -17.63
N ARG A 45 2.98 7.21 -18.10
CA ARG A 45 2.28 6.81 -19.33
C ARG A 45 3.20 6.78 -20.53
N ALA A 46 4.12 7.74 -20.62
CA ALA A 46 5.07 7.84 -21.72
C ALA A 46 6.17 6.75 -21.70
N THR A 47 6.36 6.05 -20.58
CA THR A 47 7.45 5.07 -20.40
C THR A 47 7.03 3.61 -20.50
N VAL A 48 5.72 3.33 -20.45
CA VAL A 48 5.20 1.96 -20.47
C VAL A 48 4.63 1.58 -21.84
N PRO A 49 4.71 0.31 -22.27
CA PRO A 49 4.29 -0.12 -23.60
C PRO A 49 2.79 -0.42 -23.76
N PHE A 50 1.99 -0.13 -22.74
CA PHE A 50 0.55 -0.43 -22.71
C PHE A 50 -0.28 0.83 -22.52
N SER A 51 -1.59 0.75 -22.80
CA SER A 51 -2.51 1.86 -22.63
C SER A 51 -2.66 2.25 -21.17
N VAL A 52 -2.58 3.55 -20.86
CA VAL A 52 -2.72 4.10 -19.51
C VAL A 52 -3.76 5.20 -19.50
N ARG A 53 -4.72 5.11 -18.58
CA ARG A 53 -5.63 6.19 -18.21
C ARG A 53 -5.14 6.86 -16.94
N VAL A 54 -4.89 8.16 -17.01
CA VAL A 54 -4.47 8.97 -15.87
C VAL A 54 -5.70 9.53 -15.17
N LEU A 55 -5.76 9.36 -13.85
CA LEU A 55 -6.76 9.95 -12.96
C LEU A 55 -6.03 10.72 -11.85
N ALA A 56 -5.95 12.05 -12.04
CA ALA A 56 -5.31 12.94 -11.07
C ALA A 56 -6.26 13.21 -9.88
N LEU A 57 -6.23 12.35 -8.86
CA LEU A 57 -7.15 12.36 -7.72
C LEU A 57 -6.39 12.39 -6.40
N ASP A 58 -6.86 13.22 -5.45
CA ASP A 58 -6.43 13.16 -4.04
C ASP A 58 -7.37 12.23 -3.28
N LEU A 59 -6.89 11.06 -2.91
CA LEU A 59 -7.69 10.06 -2.19
C LEU A 59 -7.92 10.40 -0.70
N THR A 60 -7.53 11.59 -0.25
CA THR A 60 -7.95 12.15 1.05
C THR A 60 -9.18 13.07 0.90
N ASP A 61 -9.53 13.43 -0.33
CA ASP A 61 -10.77 14.12 -0.67
C ASP A 61 -11.86 13.12 -1.05
N ARG A 62 -13.00 13.21 -0.36
CA ARG A 62 -14.14 12.31 -0.60
C ARG A 62 -14.76 12.48 -1.99
N GLY A 63 -14.76 13.70 -2.54
CA GLY A 63 -15.23 13.96 -3.91
C GLY A 63 -14.43 13.18 -4.98
N SER A 64 -13.17 12.86 -4.70
CA SER A 64 -12.35 12.02 -5.57
C SER A 64 -12.93 10.60 -5.75
N PHE A 65 -13.63 10.08 -4.75
CA PHE A 65 -14.27 8.77 -4.86
C PHE A 65 -15.48 8.79 -5.78
N ASP A 66 -16.23 9.89 -5.81
CA ASP A 66 -17.37 10.08 -6.71
C ASP A 66 -16.87 10.16 -8.17
N VAL A 67 -15.78 10.88 -8.42
CA VAL A 67 -15.12 10.96 -9.73
C VAL A 67 -14.63 9.57 -10.18
N TYR A 68 -14.03 8.81 -9.30
CA TYR A 68 -13.58 7.45 -9.62
C TYR A 68 -14.76 6.50 -9.89
N ALA A 69 -15.80 6.56 -9.08
CA ALA A 69 -17.01 5.75 -9.26
C ALA A 69 -17.71 6.08 -10.59
N ALA A 70 -17.84 7.37 -10.94
CA ALA A 70 -18.38 7.81 -12.22
C ALA A 70 -17.54 7.28 -13.39
N ALA A 71 -16.22 7.36 -13.31
CA ALA A 71 -15.32 6.84 -14.34
C ALA A 71 -15.49 5.34 -14.59
N LEU A 72 -15.75 4.54 -13.54
CA LEU A 72 -16.06 3.11 -13.67
C LEU A 72 -17.45 2.88 -14.28
N ALA A 73 -18.45 3.65 -13.87
CA ALA A 73 -19.83 3.51 -14.35
C ALA A 73 -19.99 3.88 -15.83
N GLU A 74 -19.28 4.91 -16.28
CA GLU A 74 -19.32 5.41 -17.65
C GLU A 74 -18.53 4.56 -18.65
N THR A 75 -17.62 3.73 -18.17
CA THR A 75 -16.73 2.92 -19.02
C THR A 75 -17.10 1.45 -18.91
N PRO A 76 -17.35 0.73 -20.02
CA PRO A 76 -17.66 -0.69 -19.99
C PRO A 76 -16.41 -1.52 -19.68
N VAL A 77 -16.04 -1.61 -18.40
CA VAL A 77 -14.81 -2.27 -17.92
C VAL A 77 -15.09 -3.42 -16.96
N GLU A 78 -14.13 -4.34 -16.91
CA GLU A 78 -13.95 -5.33 -15.85
C GLU A 78 -12.61 -5.09 -15.16
N VAL A 79 -12.64 -4.93 -13.83
CA VAL A 79 -11.42 -4.71 -13.07
C VAL A 79 -10.80 -6.06 -12.69
N GLY A 80 -9.75 -6.46 -13.40
CA GLY A 80 -9.00 -7.69 -13.12
C GLY A 80 -8.01 -7.55 -11.94
N LEU A 81 -7.55 -6.32 -11.68
CA LEU A 81 -6.62 -6.02 -10.60
C LEU A 81 -6.91 -4.64 -10.00
N LEU A 82 -7.09 -4.59 -8.68
CA LEU A 82 -7.01 -3.35 -7.90
C LEU A 82 -5.77 -3.39 -7.02
N MET A 83 -4.93 -2.36 -7.09
CA MET A 83 -3.73 -2.23 -6.27
C MET A 83 -3.72 -0.91 -5.50
N ASN A 84 -3.90 -0.98 -4.18
CA ASN A 84 -3.88 0.16 -3.28
C ASN A 84 -2.47 0.39 -2.75
N CYS A 85 -1.71 1.30 -3.41
CA CYS A 85 -0.35 1.66 -3.05
C CYS A 85 -0.23 3.06 -2.46
N SER A 86 -1.29 3.89 -2.52
CA SER A 86 -1.30 5.21 -1.90
C SER A 86 -1.10 5.09 -0.40
N GLY A 87 -0.24 5.94 0.15
CA GLY A 87 0.01 5.97 1.59
C GLY A 87 1.34 6.62 1.92
N TYR A 88 1.47 7.08 3.16
CA TYR A 88 2.73 7.58 3.70
C TYR A 88 2.82 7.29 5.19
N GLY A 89 4.01 7.49 5.75
CA GLY A 89 4.27 7.43 7.19
C GLY A 89 4.89 8.73 7.69
N LYS A 90 4.81 8.96 8.99
CA LYS A 90 5.56 9.98 9.72
C LYS A 90 6.26 9.29 10.88
N PHE A 91 7.53 9.63 11.09
CA PHE A 91 8.37 9.09 12.16
C PHE A 91 8.64 10.22 13.16
N SER A 92 7.74 10.36 14.11
CA SER A 92 7.75 11.44 15.09
C SER A 92 6.89 11.04 16.29
N ALA A 93 7.10 11.67 17.44
CA ALA A 93 6.14 11.52 18.53
C ALA A 93 4.76 12.04 18.09
N VAL A 94 3.70 11.38 18.53
CA VAL A 94 2.34 11.72 18.12
C VAL A 94 1.95 13.16 18.52
N LEU A 95 2.45 13.61 19.69
CA LEU A 95 2.17 14.95 20.20
C LEU A 95 2.96 16.05 19.48
N ASP A 96 4.08 15.70 18.84
CA ASP A 96 4.92 16.64 18.08
C ASP A 96 4.49 16.73 16.60
N THR A 97 3.63 15.82 16.17
CA THR A 97 3.08 15.81 14.81
C THR A 97 1.79 16.62 14.76
N PRO A 98 1.63 17.61 13.86
CA PRO A 98 0.38 18.35 13.71
C PRO A 98 -0.82 17.39 13.52
N LEU A 99 -1.92 17.65 14.24
CA LEU A 99 -3.13 16.80 14.18
C LEU A 99 -3.60 16.56 12.74
N ALA A 100 -3.58 17.60 11.90
CA ALA A 100 -3.99 17.48 10.50
C ALA A 100 -3.14 16.47 9.70
N VAL A 101 -1.85 16.32 10.02
CA VAL A 101 -0.97 15.33 9.38
C VAL A 101 -1.33 13.91 9.81
N ASN A 102 -1.60 13.71 11.11
CA ASN A 102 -2.01 12.41 11.65
C ASN A 102 -3.37 11.97 11.08
N LEU A 103 -4.34 12.87 11.02
CA LEU A 103 -5.66 12.60 10.44
C LEU A 103 -5.57 12.31 8.94
N ASN A 104 -4.84 13.14 8.17
CA ASN A 104 -4.64 12.93 6.74
C ASN A 104 -3.93 11.58 6.44
N MET A 105 -2.98 11.16 7.30
CA MET A 105 -2.34 9.85 7.19
C MET A 105 -3.35 8.72 7.38
N THR A 106 -4.28 8.87 8.33
CA THR A 106 -5.34 7.89 8.58
C THR A 106 -6.34 7.84 7.42
N ASP A 107 -6.73 9.00 6.89
CA ASP A 107 -7.62 9.10 5.74
C ASP A 107 -7.03 8.39 4.52
N LEU A 108 -5.77 8.69 4.17
CA LEU A 108 -5.12 8.09 3.02
C LEU A 108 -4.82 6.60 3.20
N ASN A 109 -4.29 6.22 4.38
CA ASN A 109 -3.83 4.84 4.58
C ASN A 109 -4.95 3.86 4.89
N CYS A 110 -6.09 4.31 5.43
CA CYS A 110 -7.21 3.44 5.84
C CYS A 110 -8.48 3.70 5.04
N GLN A 111 -9.05 4.90 5.11
CA GLN A 111 -10.34 5.20 4.49
C GLN A 111 -10.27 5.08 2.97
N ALA A 112 -9.21 5.59 2.34
CA ALA A 112 -9.03 5.45 0.90
C ALA A 112 -8.94 3.97 0.47
N VAL A 113 -8.27 3.11 1.24
CA VAL A 113 -8.19 1.67 0.92
C VAL A 113 -9.57 1.02 0.99
N VAL A 114 -10.38 1.34 2.00
CA VAL A 114 -11.76 0.84 2.11
C VAL A 114 -12.61 1.32 0.93
N ALA A 115 -12.61 2.62 0.65
CA ALA A 115 -13.40 3.22 -0.43
C ALA A 115 -13.04 2.61 -1.80
N MET A 116 -11.73 2.54 -2.12
CA MET A 116 -11.28 1.95 -3.37
C MET A 116 -11.69 0.48 -3.51
N CYS A 117 -11.59 -0.32 -2.44
CA CYS A 117 -12.04 -1.71 -2.46
C CYS A 117 -13.56 -1.81 -2.67
N GLN A 118 -14.34 -1.02 -1.94
CA GLN A 118 -15.80 -1.07 -1.97
C GLN A 118 -16.38 -0.59 -3.31
N ILE A 119 -15.84 0.49 -3.87
CA ILE A 119 -16.26 1.04 -5.16
C ILE A 119 -15.88 0.09 -6.31
N THR A 120 -14.69 -0.52 -6.24
CA THR A 120 -14.18 -1.35 -7.34
C THR A 120 -14.77 -2.77 -7.34
N ALA A 121 -15.03 -3.36 -6.17
CA ALA A 121 -15.45 -4.75 -6.06
C ALA A 121 -16.67 -5.13 -6.94
N PRO A 122 -17.70 -4.29 -7.15
CA PRO A 122 -18.80 -4.60 -8.06
C PRO A 122 -18.38 -4.85 -9.52
N TYR A 123 -17.27 -4.26 -9.95
CA TYR A 123 -16.73 -4.37 -11.32
C TYR A 123 -15.71 -5.50 -11.47
N MET A 124 -15.48 -6.31 -10.42
CA MET A 124 -14.47 -7.36 -10.41
C MET A 124 -15.09 -8.74 -10.71
N PRO A 125 -14.77 -9.35 -11.86
CA PRO A 125 -15.20 -10.70 -12.19
C PRO A 125 -14.44 -11.75 -11.36
N ARG A 126 -14.91 -13.01 -11.41
CA ARG A 126 -14.21 -14.15 -10.83
C ARG A 126 -12.78 -14.27 -11.38
N GLY A 127 -11.81 -14.50 -10.51
CA GLY A 127 -10.38 -14.56 -10.85
C GLY A 127 -9.66 -13.22 -10.70
N SER A 128 -10.37 -12.15 -10.33
CA SER A 128 -9.76 -10.84 -10.06
C SER A 128 -9.01 -10.82 -8.73
N GLN A 129 -8.13 -9.83 -8.56
CA GLN A 129 -7.28 -9.68 -7.38
C GLN A 129 -7.30 -8.25 -6.84
N ILE A 130 -7.39 -8.12 -5.52
CA ILE A 130 -7.13 -6.88 -4.78
C ILE A 130 -5.78 -7.05 -4.06
N ILE A 131 -4.91 -6.05 -4.15
CA ILE A 131 -3.62 -6.01 -3.45
C ILE A 131 -3.52 -4.71 -2.67
N ASN A 132 -3.40 -4.80 -1.35
CA ASN A 132 -3.29 -3.65 -0.45
C ASN A 132 -1.90 -3.58 0.16
N ILE A 133 -1.24 -2.43 0.07
CA ILE A 133 0.09 -2.24 0.66
C ILE A 133 -0.04 -1.92 2.16
N ALA A 134 0.19 -2.95 2.98
CA ALA A 134 0.39 -2.85 4.40
C ALA A 134 1.88 -2.55 4.75
N SER A 135 2.42 -3.16 5.77
CA SER A 135 3.83 -3.07 6.20
C SER A 135 4.15 -4.17 7.20
N VAL A 136 5.41 -4.47 7.44
CA VAL A 136 5.84 -5.25 8.62
C VAL A 136 5.48 -4.52 9.92
N ALA A 137 5.39 -3.20 9.91
CA ALA A 137 4.86 -2.39 11.02
C ALA A 137 3.45 -2.80 11.48
N ALA A 138 2.69 -3.51 10.64
CA ALA A 138 1.37 -4.03 10.96
C ALA A 138 1.36 -5.14 12.02
N PHE A 139 2.49 -5.75 12.35
CA PHE A 139 2.55 -6.90 13.22
C PHE A 139 2.85 -6.56 14.68
N GLN A 140 3.17 -5.30 14.99
CA GLN A 140 3.54 -4.86 16.34
C GLN A 140 3.26 -3.37 16.54
N PRO A 141 2.99 -2.90 17.77
CA PRO A 141 3.03 -1.48 18.09
C PRO A 141 4.48 -0.98 18.01
N ILE A 142 4.68 0.24 17.46
CA ILE A 142 6.00 0.83 17.28
C ILE A 142 5.96 2.28 17.77
N PRO A 143 6.50 2.58 18.97
CA PRO A 143 6.64 3.97 19.43
C PRO A 143 7.32 4.87 18.40
N TYR A 144 6.87 6.10 18.26
CA TYR A 144 7.30 7.09 17.26
C TYR A 144 7.00 6.77 15.79
N ILE A 145 6.34 5.64 15.53
CA ILE A 145 5.76 5.26 14.22
C ILE A 145 4.33 4.75 14.46
N ASP A 146 3.71 5.17 15.55
CA ASP A 146 2.47 4.64 16.11
C ASP A 146 1.28 4.74 15.15
N ILE A 147 0.94 5.95 14.67
CA ILE A 147 -0.18 6.15 13.73
C ILE A 147 0.06 5.35 12.43
N TYR A 148 1.27 5.44 11.86
CA TYR A 148 1.57 4.66 10.66
C TYR A 148 1.42 3.15 10.92
N GLY A 149 2.02 2.63 12.00
CA GLY A 149 1.92 1.22 12.38
C GLY A 149 0.47 0.79 12.56
N ALA A 150 -0.33 1.59 13.27
CA ALA A 150 -1.75 1.34 13.48
C ALA A 150 -2.54 1.32 12.15
N THR A 151 -2.28 2.27 11.22
CA THR A 151 -2.92 2.25 9.91
C THR A 151 -2.55 1.00 9.10
N LYS A 152 -1.31 0.53 9.20
CA LYS A 152 -0.87 -0.68 8.48
C LYS A 152 -1.40 -1.97 9.12
N ALA A 153 -1.63 -1.98 10.44
CA ALA A 153 -2.35 -3.06 11.13
C ALA A 153 -3.82 -3.12 10.68
N PHE A 154 -4.47 -1.96 10.56
CA PHE A 154 -5.80 -1.86 9.97
C PHE A 154 -5.84 -2.48 8.56
N VAL A 155 -4.94 -2.07 7.65
CA VAL A 155 -4.89 -2.57 6.27
C VAL A 155 -4.66 -4.09 6.25
N LEU A 156 -3.76 -4.61 7.07
CA LEU A 156 -3.50 -6.06 7.16
C LEU A 156 -4.74 -6.83 7.61
N SER A 157 -5.38 -6.38 8.69
CA SER A 157 -6.58 -7.02 9.25
C SER A 157 -7.75 -6.96 8.26
N PHE A 158 -8.05 -5.77 7.72
CA PHE A 158 -9.08 -5.53 6.72
C PHE A 158 -8.89 -6.43 5.49
N SER A 159 -7.68 -6.46 4.92
CA SER A 159 -7.40 -7.25 3.71
C SER A 159 -7.64 -8.74 3.93
N ARG A 160 -7.27 -9.28 5.08
CA ARG A 160 -7.45 -10.70 5.41
C ARG A 160 -8.91 -11.05 5.62
N ALA A 161 -9.69 -10.18 6.29
CA ALA A 161 -11.12 -10.35 6.45
C ALA A 161 -11.83 -10.30 5.08
N LEU A 162 -11.55 -9.26 4.30
CA LEU A 162 -12.12 -9.07 2.96
C LEU A 162 -11.79 -10.25 2.01
N ASN A 163 -10.57 -10.83 2.11
CA ASN A 163 -10.22 -12.02 1.35
C ASN A 163 -11.15 -13.21 1.66
N ARG A 164 -11.59 -13.33 2.90
CA ARG A 164 -12.53 -14.38 3.30
C ARG A 164 -13.95 -14.11 2.79
N GLU A 165 -14.39 -12.85 2.89
CA GLU A 165 -15.73 -12.42 2.42
C GLU A 165 -15.89 -12.59 0.90
N LEU A 166 -14.88 -12.18 0.13
CA LEU A 166 -14.93 -12.21 -1.33
C LEU A 166 -14.59 -13.58 -1.95
N LYS A 167 -14.29 -14.58 -1.12
CA LYS A 167 -13.92 -15.94 -1.58
C LYS A 167 -15.03 -16.57 -2.42
N SER A 168 -16.29 -16.44 -2.05
CA SER A 168 -17.44 -16.97 -2.80
C SER A 168 -17.57 -16.33 -4.19
N ARG A 169 -17.19 -15.07 -4.31
CA ARG A 169 -17.14 -14.34 -5.59
C ARG A 169 -15.92 -14.72 -6.42
N GLY A 170 -14.96 -15.47 -5.86
CA GLY A 170 -13.71 -15.84 -6.54
C GLY A 170 -12.74 -14.68 -6.72
N ILE A 171 -12.84 -13.64 -5.89
CA ILE A 171 -11.94 -12.49 -5.86
C ILE A 171 -10.92 -12.71 -4.74
N GLY A 172 -9.62 -12.70 -5.07
CA GLY A 172 -8.56 -12.79 -4.09
C GLY A 172 -8.24 -11.42 -3.49
N VAL A 173 -7.87 -11.39 -2.20
CA VAL A 173 -7.34 -10.17 -1.57
C VAL A 173 -6.04 -10.49 -0.85
N MET A 174 -4.98 -9.72 -1.12
CA MET A 174 -3.67 -9.91 -0.52
C MET A 174 -3.16 -8.63 0.14
N ALA A 175 -2.69 -8.74 1.38
CA ALA A 175 -1.90 -7.70 2.04
C ALA A 175 -0.42 -7.90 1.72
N VAL A 176 0.26 -6.86 1.23
CA VAL A 176 1.71 -6.86 1.05
C VAL A 176 2.33 -6.15 2.24
N CYS A 177 3.23 -6.84 2.94
CA CYS A 177 3.90 -6.33 4.14
C CYS A 177 5.40 -6.16 3.85
N PRO A 178 5.81 -5.05 3.19
CA PRO A 178 7.21 -4.75 2.97
C PRO A 178 7.90 -4.42 4.29
N PHE A 179 9.20 -4.70 4.35
CA PHE A 179 10.11 -4.14 5.34
C PHE A 179 10.63 -2.78 4.85
N TRP A 180 11.67 -2.24 5.48
CA TRP A 180 12.31 -1.01 5.02
C TRP A 180 12.69 -1.13 3.54
N THR A 181 12.21 -0.21 2.71
CA THR A 181 12.33 -0.27 1.25
C THR A 181 12.95 1.02 0.74
N LYS A 182 13.95 0.92 -0.12
CA LYS A 182 14.64 2.07 -0.72
C LYS A 182 13.71 2.82 -1.69
N THR A 183 12.93 3.75 -1.19
CA THR A 183 11.98 4.58 -1.96
C THR A 183 11.91 5.99 -1.39
N ALA A 184 11.36 6.93 -2.13
CA ALA A 184 11.06 8.30 -1.69
C ALA A 184 10.06 8.38 -0.50
N PHE A 185 9.59 7.24 0.03
CA PHE A 185 8.80 7.18 1.26
C PHE A 185 9.49 7.86 2.44
N PHE A 186 10.81 7.69 2.55
CA PHE A 186 11.61 8.27 3.64
C PHE A 186 11.69 9.79 3.58
N ASP A 187 11.69 10.39 2.38
CA ASP A 187 11.74 11.85 2.20
C ASP A 187 10.52 12.54 2.86
N ARG A 188 9.38 11.82 2.89
CA ARG A 188 8.15 12.29 3.54
C ARG A 188 8.03 11.85 5.00
N ALA A 189 8.57 10.69 5.35
CA ALA A 189 8.51 10.15 6.70
C ALA A 189 9.41 10.92 7.67
N ILE A 190 10.54 11.42 7.17
CA ILE A 190 11.55 12.16 7.93
C ILE A 190 11.62 13.58 7.34
N LYS A 191 11.42 14.62 8.15
CA LYS A 191 11.69 16.00 7.70
C LYS A 191 13.20 16.21 7.60
N SER A 192 13.64 16.92 6.55
CA SER A 192 15.06 17.19 6.26
C SER A 192 15.77 18.01 7.34
N ASP A 193 15.03 18.76 8.15
CA ASP A 193 15.49 19.76 9.09
C ASP A 193 15.46 19.28 10.56
N GLU A 194 14.97 18.06 10.81
CA GLU A 194 14.90 17.47 12.16
C GLU A 194 15.88 16.30 12.30
N THR A 195 16.47 16.13 13.46
CA THR A 195 17.24 14.91 13.77
C THR A 195 16.32 13.70 13.67
N PRO A 196 16.61 12.73 12.80
CA PRO A 196 15.72 11.57 12.63
C PRO A 196 15.60 10.78 13.94
N ILE A 197 14.36 10.53 14.39
CA ILE A 197 14.09 9.67 15.54
C ILE A 197 14.48 8.23 15.20
N VAL A 198 14.11 7.77 14.01
CA VAL A 198 14.50 6.44 13.52
C VAL A 198 15.85 6.55 12.82
N LYS A 199 16.87 5.98 13.43
CA LYS A 199 18.27 6.06 12.99
C LYS A 199 18.83 4.73 12.48
N LYS A 200 18.30 3.62 12.97
CA LYS A 200 18.87 2.28 12.70
C LYS A 200 17.88 1.42 11.95
N TYR A 201 18.28 0.95 10.79
CA TYR A 201 17.50 0.09 9.90
C TYR A 201 18.14 -1.29 9.83
N ALA A 202 17.46 -2.31 10.34
CA ALA A 202 17.99 -3.69 10.40
C ALA A 202 18.28 -4.28 9.01
N ALA A 203 17.52 -3.89 7.99
CA ALA A 203 17.74 -4.24 6.60
C ALA A 203 16.93 -3.30 5.69
N MET A 204 17.49 -2.93 4.54
CA MET A 204 16.76 -2.18 3.50
C MET A 204 16.72 -3.01 2.23
N TYR A 205 15.52 -3.16 1.68
CA TYR A 205 15.27 -3.97 0.49
C TYR A 205 15.04 -3.10 -0.75
N ASP A 206 15.42 -3.65 -1.88
CA ASP A 206 15.13 -3.08 -3.19
C ASP A 206 13.64 -3.24 -3.53
N PRO A 207 12.94 -2.18 -4.00
CA PRO A 207 11.54 -2.25 -4.38
C PRO A 207 11.25 -3.28 -5.47
N ASP A 208 12.16 -3.50 -6.42
CA ASP A 208 11.97 -4.44 -7.52
C ASP A 208 11.83 -5.88 -7.04
N ASN A 209 12.60 -6.24 -6.01
CA ASN A 209 12.53 -7.57 -5.41
C ASN A 209 11.19 -7.79 -4.67
N ILE A 210 10.68 -6.74 -4.01
CA ILE A 210 9.38 -6.78 -3.33
C ILE A 210 8.26 -6.90 -4.36
N VAL A 211 8.32 -6.10 -5.43
CA VAL A 211 7.35 -6.13 -6.53
C VAL A 211 7.32 -7.52 -7.18
N ALA A 212 8.48 -8.07 -7.56
CA ALA A 212 8.56 -9.41 -8.16
C ALA A 212 8.02 -10.50 -7.23
N ARG A 213 8.29 -10.40 -5.92
CA ARG A 213 7.73 -11.31 -4.92
C ARG A 213 6.23 -11.16 -4.81
N THR A 214 5.72 -9.94 -4.82
CA THR A 214 4.28 -9.65 -4.75
C THR A 214 3.54 -10.30 -5.91
N TRP A 215 4.01 -10.11 -7.15
CA TRP A 215 3.42 -10.74 -8.32
C TRP A 215 3.38 -12.25 -8.23
N ARG A 216 4.47 -12.87 -7.76
CA ARG A 216 4.54 -14.33 -7.55
C ARG A 216 3.57 -14.84 -6.49
N ASP A 217 3.49 -14.13 -5.36
CA ASP A 217 2.63 -14.53 -4.25
C ASP A 217 1.14 -14.30 -4.58
N ALA A 218 0.80 -13.23 -5.33
CA ALA A 218 -0.54 -12.99 -5.85
C ALA A 218 -1.01 -14.12 -6.80
N LYS A 219 -0.17 -14.50 -7.78
CA LYS A 219 -0.46 -15.64 -8.69
C LYS A 219 -0.65 -16.98 -7.95
N ARG A 220 -0.11 -17.10 -6.73
CA ARG A 220 -0.27 -18.29 -5.87
C ARG A 220 -1.47 -18.20 -4.92
N GLY A 221 -2.27 -17.13 -5.00
CA GLY A 221 -3.45 -16.94 -4.19
C GLY A 221 -3.15 -16.73 -2.69
N LYS A 222 -1.98 -16.18 -2.33
CA LYS A 222 -1.66 -15.91 -0.92
C LYS A 222 -2.44 -14.71 -0.41
N ASP A 223 -2.84 -14.77 0.86
CA ASP A 223 -3.51 -13.66 1.57
C ASP A 223 -2.52 -12.62 2.14
N VAL A 224 -1.26 -13.01 2.38
CA VAL A 224 -0.20 -12.13 2.89
C VAL A 224 1.12 -12.38 2.17
N CYS A 225 1.71 -11.32 1.64
CA CYS A 225 3.07 -11.32 1.08
C CYS A 225 4.03 -10.65 2.05
N LYS A 226 5.10 -11.36 2.46
CA LYS A 226 6.22 -10.86 3.27
C LYS A 226 7.53 -11.11 2.55
N TYR A 227 8.24 -10.05 2.18
CA TYR A 227 9.52 -10.16 1.51
C TYR A 227 10.68 -10.01 2.49
N GLY A 228 11.66 -10.89 2.37
CA GLY A 228 12.88 -10.89 3.17
C GLY A 228 12.82 -11.80 4.41
N PHE A 229 14.00 -12.28 4.83
CA PHE A 229 14.12 -13.15 5.99
C PHE A 229 13.76 -12.40 7.28
N VAL A 230 14.33 -11.21 7.47
CA VAL A 230 14.09 -10.35 8.65
C VAL A 230 12.59 -10.07 8.83
N ALA A 231 11.88 -9.67 7.75
CA ALA A 231 10.45 -9.42 7.78
C ALA A 231 9.63 -10.65 8.24
N ARG A 232 10.02 -11.85 7.81
CA ARG A 232 9.32 -13.09 8.19
C ARG A 232 9.59 -13.48 9.63
N VAL A 233 10.84 -13.37 10.07
CA VAL A 233 11.23 -13.66 11.46
C VAL A 233 10.55 -12.68 12.40
N GLN A 234 10.63 -11.38 12.15
CA GLN A 234 9.97 -10.36 12.96
C GLN A 234 8.47 -10.60 13.07
N ALA A 235 7.77 -10.77 11.93
CA ALA A 235 6.34 -11.05 11.94
C ALA A 235 5.96 -12.40 12.62
N GLY A 236 6.90 -13.30 12.81
CA GLY A 236 6.73 -14.52 13.59
C GLY A 236 6.92 -14.27 15.09
N LEU A 237 8.04 -13.62 15.46
CA LEU A 237 8.39 -13.34 16.85
C LEU A 237 7.36 -12.43 17.55
N THR A 238 6.85 -11.42 16.86
CA THR A 238 5.84 -10.49 17.41
C THR A 238 4.50 -11.15 17.73
N LYS A 239 4.27 -12.38 17.27
CA LYS A 239 3.08 -13.18 17.66
C LYS A 239 3.29 -13.97 18.95
N LEU A 240 4.54 -14.19 19.33
CA LEU A 240 4.91 -15.03 20.47
C LEU A 240 5.34 -14.20 21.67
N LEU A 241 5.88 -13.01 21.45
CA LEU A 241 6.37 -12.13 22.50
C LEU A 241 5.29 -11.13 22.94
N PRO A 242 5.22 -10.78 24.23
CA PRO A 242 4.41 -9.65 24.69
C PRO A 242 4.81 -8.37 23.97
N HIS A 243 3.82 -7.53 23.60
CA HIS A 243 4.07 -6.29 22.89
C HIS A 243 4.96 -5.31 23.67
N SER A 244 4.89 -5.30 25.02
CA SER A 244 5.80 -4.51 25.86
C SER A 244 7.26 -4.84 25.58
N VAL A 245 7.62 -6.13 25.56
CA VAL A 245 8.99 -6.57 25.26
C VAL A 245 9.42 -6.15 23.85
N VAL A 246 8.51 -6.25 22.86
CA VAL A 246 8.81 -5.84 21.49
C VAL A 246 9.06 -4.34 21.39
N MET A 247 8.24 -3.53 22.10
CA MET A 247 8.43 -2.07 22.17
C MET A 247 9.73 -1.69 22.87
N ASP A 248 10.07 -2.33 23.99
CA ASP A 248 11.33 -2.07 24.73
C ASP A 248 12.56 -2.38 23.86
N VAL A 249 12.52 -3.49 23.11
CA VAL A 249 13.60 -3.84 22.15
C VAL A 249 13.70 -2.79 21.05
N TRP A 250 12.58 -2.31 20.51
CA TRP A 250 12.56 -1.25 19.51
C TRP A 250 13.14 0.06 20.05
N MET A 251 12.67 0.52 21.23
CA MET A 251 13.14 1.73 21.88
C MET A 251 14.67 1.67 22.10
N LYS A 252 15.16 0.57 22.66
CA LYS A 252 16.59 0.34 22.88
C LYS A 252 17.38 0.31 21.57
N GLN A 253 16.84 -0.31 20.52
CA GLN A 253 17.49 -0.35 19.20
C GLN A 253 17.66 1.03 18.60
N GLN A 254 16.75 1.96 18.87
CA GLN A 254 16.79 3.33 18.34
C GLN A 254 17.46 4.33 19.28
N ASP A 255 18.00 3.90 20.43
CA ASP A 255 18.58 4.74 21.50
C ASP A 255 17.53 5.76 22.04
N LEU A 256 16.27 5.32 22.18
CA LEU A 256 15.15 6.11 22.71
C LEU A 256 14.86 5.70 24.16
N HIS A 257 14.50 6.69 25.00
CA HIS A 257 14.22 6.50 26.43
C HIS A 257 12.79 6.88 26.79
#